data_87ad4b56e213f5180ae457f278c57ef1
#
_entry.id   87ad4b56e213f5180ae457f278c57ef1
#
_cell.length_a   1.000
_cell.length_b   1.000
_cell.length_c   1.000
_cell.angle_alpha   90.00
_cell.angle_beta   90.00
_cell.angle_gamma   90.00
#
_symmetry.space_group_name_H-M   'P 1'
#
loop_
_entity.id
_entity.type
_entity.pdbx_description
1 polymer ?
#
loop_
_entity_poly.entity_id
_entity_poly.type
_entity_poly.pdbx_seq_one_letter_code
_entity_poly.pdbx_strand_id
1 'polypeptide(L)'
;MTTWPATTEYAGSSAHLTELLAAIAAGQQDALAQLYHLTRTAVYGLSLSYLKNTHDAQDITQDVFVHVWDHAPQYRPTGSPMGWLLTVCRNLCLMRLRRTERHAVLSEAEWDAIPQQETGLTTEERTLLQHVLSRLGEEERRIVLLHAVTGLKHREIAALLELPLPTVLSKYHRAIRKMRADLEGDNAHDK
;
A
#
# COMPACT_ATOMS: atom_id res chain seq x y z
N MET A 1 -10.16 -13.49 23.74
CA MET A 1 -9.17 -12.42 23.60
C MET A 1 -8.17 -12.85 22.54
N THR A 2 -8.49 -12.59 21.29
CA THR A 2 -7.60 -12.93 20.17
C THR A 2 -6.65 -11.76 20.01
N THR A 3 -5.44 -11.91 20.52
CA THR A 3 -4.35 -10.96 20.26
C THR A 3 -4.01 -11.07 18.79
N TRP A 4 -4.36 -10.03 18.02
CA TRP A 4 -3.84 -9.81 16.69
C TRP A 4 -2.31 -9.85 16.77
N PRO A 5 -1.62 -10.67 15.96
CA PRO A 5 -0.17 -10.72 16.00
C PRO A 5 0.37 -9.32 15.77
N ALA A 6 1.16 -8.85 16.74
CA ALA A 6 1.85 -7.57 16.67
C ALA A 6 2.65 -7.53 15.37
N THR A 7 2.42 -6.47 14.60
CA THR A 7 3.21 -5.98 13.47
C THR A 7 4.32 -6.93 13.04
N THR A 8 3.96 -7.88 12.20
CA THR A 8 4.90 -8.77 11.53
C THR A 8 5.86 -7.87 10.74
N GLU A 9 7.13 -8.21 10.75
CA GLU A 9 8.26 -7.60 10.03
C GLU A 9 8.04 -7.54 8.48
N TYR A 10 6.95 -6.93 8.08
CA TYR A 10 6.53 -6.74 6.69
C TYR A 10 7.12 -5.47 6.12
N ALA A 11 8.16 -5.45 5.59
CA ALA A 11 9.06 -4.48 5.03
C ALA A 11 10.26 -4.39 5.93
N GLY A 12 11.38 -4.82 5.45
CA GLY A 12 12.64 -4.81 6.16
C GLY A 12 12.78 -3.57 7.03
N SER A 13 13.41 -3.67 8.18
CA SER A 13 13.47 -2.55 9.12
C SER A 13 13.78 -1.26 8.35
N SER A 14 13.28 -0.13 8.80
CA SER A 14 13.55 1.17 8.15
C SER A 14 15.06 1.39 7.89
N ALA A 15 15.91 0.84 8.75
CA ALA A 15 17.36 0.82 8.59
C ALA A 15 17.78 0.00 7.36
N HIS A 16 17.25 -1.20 7.19
CA HIS A 16 17.59 -2.07 6.05
C HIS A 16 17.16 -1.47 4.71
N LEU A 17 15.97 -0.87 4.64
CA LEU A 17 15.53 -0.16 3.42
C LEU A 17 16.43 1.05 3.11
N THR A 18 16.91 1.74 4.14
CA THR A 18 17.86 2.85 3.97
C THR A 18 19.21 2.35 3.43
N GLU A 19 19.71 1.22 3.93
CA GLU A 19 20.93 0.58 3.44
C GLU A 19 20.79 0.16 1.98
N LEU A 20 19.65 -0.46 1.61
CA LEU A 20 19.38 -0.83 0.22
C LEU A 20 19.34 0.38 -0.70
N LEU A 21 18.70 1.48 -0.31
CA LEU A 21 18.70 2.72 -1.10
C LEU A 21 20.10 3.30 -1.27
N ALA A 22 20.94 3.25 -0.24
CA ALA A 22 22.33 3.67 -0.33
C ALA A 22 23.14 2.77 -1.28
N ALA A 23 22.93 1.46 -1.24
CA ALA A 23 23.56 0.50 -2.14
C ALA A 23 23.11 0.70 -3.61
N ILE A 24 21.81 0.97 -3.83
CA ILE A 24 21.28 1.32 -5.16
C ILE A 24 21.94 2.62 -5.67
N ALA A 25 22.07 3.62 -4.81
CA ALA A 25 22.75 4.87 -5.15
C ALA A 25 24.24 4.67 -5.54
N ALA A 26 24.86 3.58 -5.04
CA ALA A 26 26.20 3.13 -5.43
C ALA A 26 26.21 2.23 -6.68
N GLY A 27 25.05 2.01 -7.35
CA GLY A 27 24.93 1.23 -8.58
C GLY A 27 24.84 -0.28 -8.38
N GLN A 28 24.48 -0.76 -7.18
CA GLN A 28 24.35 -2.19 -6.89
C GLN A 28 22.96 -2.70 -7.33
N GLN A 29 22.91 -3.49 -8.41
CA GLN A 29 21.66 -4.03 -8.96
C GLN A 29 20.98 -5.03 -8.03
N ASP A 30 21.76 -5.84 -7.30
CA ASP A 30 21.20 -6.80 -6.34
C ASP A 30 20.42 -6.13 -5.21
N ALA A 31 20.82 -4.91 -4.81
CA ALA A 31 20.09 -4.13 -3.82
C ALA A 31 18.73 -3.68 -4.34
N LEU A 32 18.61 -3.35 -5.63
CA LEU A 32 17.33 -3.02 -6.26
C LEU A 32 16.41 -4.24 -6.31
N ALA A 33 16.93 -5.42 -6.64
CA ALA A 33 16.16 -6.66 -6.63
C ALA A 33 15.63 -6.98 -5.23
N GLN A 34 16.46 -6.82 -4.19
CA GLN A 34 16.03 -7.00 -2.81
C GLN A 34 14.95 -5.99 -2.40
N LEU A 35 15.14 -4.70 -2.70
CA LEU A 35 14.14 -3.66 -2.45
C LEU A 35 12.83 -3.99 -3.14
N TYR A 36 12.88 -4.41 -4.41
CA TYR A 36 11.71 -4.86 -5.17
C TYR A 36 10.97 -5.98 -4.44
N HIS A 37 11.65 -7.06 -4.07
CA HIS A 37 11.02 -8.19 -3.39
C HIS A 37 10.36 -7.81 -2.07
N LEU A 38 10.99 -6.93 -1.30
CA LEU A 38 10.46 -6.47 0.00
C LEU A 38 9.25 -5.53 -0.12
N THR A 39 9.18 -4.73 -1.18
CA THR A 39 8.25 -3.59 -1.20
C THR A 39 7.22 -3.61 -2.33
N ARG A 40 7.38 -4.49 -3.35
CA ARG A 40 6.49 -4.54 -4.52
C ARG A 40 5.01 -4.68 -4.18
N THR A 41 4.68 -5.49 -3.16
CA THR A 41 3.28 -5.71 -2.75
C THR A 41 2.65 -4.42 -2.23
N ALA A 42 3.38 -3.65 -1.44
CA ALA A 42 2.92 -2.36 -0.94
C ALA A 42 2.77 -1.32 -2.06
N VAL A 43 3.76 -1.26 -2.96
CA VAL A 43 3.75 -0.36 -4.13
C VAL A 43 2.59 -0.71 -5.05
N TYR A 44 2.43 -1.99 -5.41
CA TYR A 44 1.32 -2.46 -6.25
C TYR A 44 -0.05 -2.18 -5.61
N GLY A 45 -0.21 -2.51 -4.33
CA GLY A 45 -1.46 -2.26 -3.60
C GLY A 45 -1.84 -0.78 -3.57
N LEU A 46 -0.86 0.12 -3.38
CA LEU A 46 -1.10 1.56 -3.47
C LEU A 46 -1.46 1.97 -4.91
N SER A 47 -0.72 1.49 -5.92
CA SER A 47 -1.01 1.78 -7.33
C SER A 47 -2.42 1.35 -7.71
N LEU A 48 -2.81 0.13 -7.35
CA LEU A 48 -4.16 -0.40 -7.61
C LEU A 48 -5.24 0.42 -6.91
N SER A 49 -4.98 0.90 -5.70
CA SER A 49 -5.92 1.75 -4.94
C SER A 49 -6.21 3.10 -5.61
N TYR A 50 -5.27 3.60 -6.42
CA TYR A 50 -5.43 4.84 -7.18
C TYR A 50 -6.01 4.59 -8.56
N LEU A 51 -5.47 3.61 -9.29
CA LEU A 51 -5.72 3.44 -10.72
C LEU A 51 -6.93 2.55 -11.00
N LYS A 52 -7.28 1.66 -10.06
CA LYS A 52 -8.40 0.70 -10.18
C LYS A 52 -8.32 -0.16 -11.45
N ASN A 53 -7.12 -0.35 -11.96
CA ASN A 53 -6.81 -1.15 -13.14
C ASN A 53 -5.53 -1.93 -12.89
N THR A 54 -5.56 -3.24 -13.10
CA THR A 54 -4.45 -4.14 -12.79
C THR A 54 -3.24 -3.92 -13.68
N HIS A 55 -3.45 -3.69 -14.98
CA HIS A 55 -2.39 -3.44 -15.94
C HIS A 55 -1.68 -2.12 -15.62
N ASP A 56 -2.44 -1.04 -15.46
CA ASP A 56 -1.89 0.25 -15.08
C ASP A 56 -1.16 0.20 -13.73
N ALA A 57 -1.69 -0.57 -12.77
CA ALA A 57 -1.03 -0.75 -11.47
C ALA A 57 0.29 -1.52 -11.59
N GLN A 58 0.37 -2.53 -12.46
CA GLN A 58 1.60 -3.26 -12.76
C GLN A 58 2.63 -2.35 -13.43
N ASP A 59 2.23 -1.59 -14.45
CA ASP A 59 3.09 -0.65 -15.15
C ASP A 59 3.68 0.38 -14.19
N ILE A 60 2.83 1.03 -13.38
CA ILE A 60 3.30 2.00 -12.38
C ILE A 60 4.21 1.34 -11.34
N THR A 61 3.93 0.09 -10.95
CA THR A 61 4.83 -0.63 -10.03
C THR A 61 6.24 -0.76 -10.62
N GLN A 62 6.37 -1.10 -11.89
CA GLN A 62 7.67 -1.17 -12.57
C GLN A 62 8.31 0.23 -12.67
N ASP A 63 7.54 1.23 -13.09
CA ASP A 63 8.00 2.62 -13.22
C ASP A 63 8.56 3.16 -11.89
N VAL A 64 7.97 2.80 -10.75
CA VAL A 64 8.47 3.18 -9.42
C VAL A 64 9.89 2.68 -9.21
N PHE A 65 10.19 1.41 -9.53
CA PHE A 65 11.53 0.86 -9.30
C PHE A 65 12.56 1.37 -10.31
N VAL A 66 12.15 1.68 -11.54
CA VAL A 66 12.99 2.42 -12.50
C VAL A 66 13.30 3.81 -11.95
N HIS A 67 12.28 4.53 -11.47
CA HIS A 67 12.47 5.85 -10.86
C HIS A 67 13.38 5.80 -9.63
N VAL A 68 13.25 4.76 -8.80
CA VAL A 68 14.13 4.55 -7.63
C VAL A 68 15.57 4.38 -8.08
N TRP A 69 15.83 3.57 -9.11
CA TRP A 69 17.17 3.38 -9.65
C TRP A 69 17.83 4.70 -10.08
N ASP A 70 17.08 5.51 -10.82
CA ASP A 70 17.58 6.77 -11.36
C ASP A 70 17.78 7.86 -10.30
N HIS A 71 16.97 7.82 -9.20
CA HIS A 71 16.91 8.90 -8.22
C HIS A 71 17.42 8.51 -6.82
N ALA A 72 17.86 7.28 -6.61
CA ALA A 72 18.43 6.84 -5.33
C ALA A 72 19.58 7.77 -4.83
N PRO A 73 20.47 8.31 -5.69
CA PRO A 73 21.50 9.25 -5.26
C PRO A 73 20.94 10.54 -4.64
N GLN A 74 19.70 10.89 -4.95
CA GLN A 74 19.02 12.09 -4.43
C GLN A 74 18.26 11.83 -3.13
N TYR A 75 18.06 10.55 -2.76
CA TYR A 75 17.41 10.20 -1.51
C TYR A 75 18.15 10.76 -0.31
N ARG A 76 17.43 11.33 0.62
CA ARG A 76 17.96 11.82 1.90
C ARG A 76 17.24 11.09 3.04
N PRO A 77 17.95 10.45 3.97
CA PRO A 77 17.36 9.65 5.05
C PRO A 77 16.78 10.53 6.16
N THR A 78 15.96 11.52 5.79
CA THR A 78 15.31 12.45 6.74
C THR A 78 13.94 11.95 7.22
N GLY A 79 13.47 10.81 6.69
CA GLY A 79 12.17 10.24 6.99
C GLY A 79 12.12 8.74 6.77
N SER A 80 10.90 8.21 6.65
CA SER A 80 10.68 6.79 6.34
C SER A 80 11.08 6.48 4.89
N PRO A 81 11.99 5.51 4.63
CA PRO A 81 12.31 5.04 3.28
C PRO A 81 11.07 4.53 2.55
N MET A 82 10.20 3.79 3.25
CA MET A 82 8.93 3.32 2.70
C MET A 82 8.02 4.50 2.36
N GLY A 83 7.94 5.52 3.21
CA GLY A 83 7.18 6.74 2.95
C GLY A 83 7.66 7.46 1.69
N TRP A 84 8.98 7.55 1.48
CA TRP A 84 9.56 8.11 0.25
C TRP A 84 9.17 7.29 -0.98
N LEU A 85 9.36 5.97 -0.94
CA LEU A 85 9.00 5.06 -2.03
C LEU A 85 7.52 5.17 -2.42
N LEU A 86 6.63 5.20 -1.44
CA LEU A 86 5.19 5.33 -1.68
C LEU A 86 4.78 6.73 -2.14
N THR A 87 5.56 7.77 -1.81
CA THR A 87 5.37 9.12 -2.37
C THR A 87 5.69 9.13 -3.87
N VAL A 88 6.78 8.47 -4.28
CA VAL A 88 7.09 8.27 -5.71
C VAL A 88 5.94 7.55 -6.41
N CYS A 89 5.47 6.44 -5.84
CA CYS A 89 4.35 5.66 -6.36
C CYS A 89 3.08 6.52 -6.53
N ARG A 90 2.68 7.26 -5.49
CA ARG A 90 1.52 8.15 -5.52
C ARG A 90 1.65 9.20 -6.63
N ASN A 91 2.80 9.82 -6.76
CA ASN A 91 3.01 10.87 -7.77
C ASN A 91 2.88 10.29 -9.20
N LEU A 92 3.44 9.13 -9.46
CA LEU A 92 3.30 8.44 -10.75
C LEU A 92 1.84 8.07 -11.04
N CYS A 93 1.11 7.56 -10.04
CA CYS A 93 -0.32 7.28 -10.17
C CYS A 93 -1.13 8.54 -10.53
N LEU A 94 -0.88 9.65 -9.84
CA LEU A 94 -1.58 10.91 -10.10
C LEU A 94 -1.24 11.46 -11.50
N MET A 95 0.01 11.31 -11.96
CA MET A 95 0.39 11.67 -13.32
C MET A 95 -0.34 10.80 -14.35
N ARG A 96 -0.47 9.49 -14.11
CA ARG A 96 -1.21 8.57 -14.98
C ARG A 96 -2.68 8.97 -15.05
N LEU A 97 -3.34 9.19 -13.91
CA LEU A 97 -4.75 9.61 -13.87
C LEU A 97 -5.00 10.91 -14.63
N ARG A 98 -4.15 11.93 -14.47
CA ARG A 98 -4.27 13.19 -15.22
C ARG A 98 -4.13 13.00 -16.73
N ARG A 99 -3.35 12.02 -17.19
CA ARG A 99 -3.25 11.67 -18.62
C ARG A 99 -4.50 10.94 -19.08
N THR A 100 -5.01 10.00 -18.30
CA THR A 100 -6.20 9.21 -18.64
C THR A 100 -7.46 10.08 -18.65
N GLU A 101 -7.64 11.02 -17.72
CA GLU A 101 -8.75 11.97 -17.72
C GLU A 101 -8.81 12.83 -18.98
N ARG A 102 -7.67 13.07 -19.64
CA ARG A 102 -7.65 13.76 -20.94
C ARG A 102 -8.07 12.86 -22.10
N HIS A 103 -8.16 11.56 -21.91
CA HIS A 103 -8.41 10.55 -22.96
C HIS A 103 -9.59 9.62 -22.64
N ALA A 104 -10.28 9.76 -21.49
CA ALA A 104 -11.17 8.72 -21.01
C ALA A 104 -12.65 8.96 -21.28
N VAL A 105 -13.21 7.90 -21.85
CA VAL A 105 -14.56 7.40 -21.56
C VAL A 105 -14.38 6.15 -20.70
N LEU A 106 -15.11 6.14 -19.61
CA LEU A 106 -15.17 5.22 -18.48
C LEU A 106 -15.06 3.71 -18.76
N SER A 107 -14.28 3.02 -17.95
CA SER A 107 -14.42 1.59 -17.67
C SER A 107 -14.49 1.39 -16.15
N GLU A 108 -15.48 0.63 -15.67
CA GLU A 108 -15.67 0.28 -14.27
C GLU A 108 -14.53 -0.61 -13.77
N ALA A 109 -14.10 -0.38 -12.52
CA ALA A 109 -12.91 -0.98 -11.95
C ALA A 109 -13.13 -2.42 -11.49
N GLU A 110 -12.32 -3.33 -11.98
CA GLU A 110 -12.18 -4.69 -11.46
C GLU A 110 -11.23 -4.70 -10.26
N TRP A 111 -11.78 -4.89 -9.07
CA TRP A 111 -11.02 -5.03 -7.81
C TRP A 111 -10.54 -6.46 -7.53
N ASP A 112 -10.84 -7.42 -8.40
CA ASP A 112 -10.69 -8.86 -8.14
C ASP A 112 -9.26 -9.39 -8.30
N ALA A 113 -8.28 -8.56 -8.62
CA ALA A 113 -6.93 -9.02 -8.86
C ALA A 113 -5.89 -8.47 -7.86
N ILE A 114 -6.02 -8.84 -6.58
CA ILE A 114 -4.86 -8.85 -5.70
C ILE A 114 -3.99 -10.03 -6.15
N PRO A 115 -2.72 -9.81 -6.56
CA PRO A 115 -1.88 -10.91 -7.02
C PRO A 115 -1.84 -12.02 -5.98
N GLN A 116 -1.97 -13.26 -6.46
CA GLN A 116 -1.77 -14.46 -5.67
C GLN A 116 -0.31 -14.51 -5.24
N GLN A 117 0.03 -13.87 -4.14
CA GLN A 117 1.27 -14.10 -3.45
C GLN A 117 0.97 -14.74 -2.09
N GLU A 118 1.81 -15.70 -1.73
CA GLU A 118 1.78 -16.48 -0.49
C GLU A 118 1.59 -15.57 0.74
N THR A 119 0.36 -15.21 1.02
CA THR A 119 0.00 -14.40 2.20
C THR A 119 -0.19 -15.26 3.44
N GLY A 120 0.00 -16.58 3.34
CA GLY A 120 -0.28 -17.51 4.44
C GLY A 120 -1.77 -17.57 4.84
N LEU A 121 -2.63 -16.81 4.17
CA LEU A 121 -4.07 -16.79 4.41
C LEU A 121 -4.75 -17.90 3.62
N THR A 122 -5.70 -18.58 4.25
CA THR A 122 -6.60 -19.51 3.57
C THR A 122 -7.50 -18.76 2.57
N THR A 123 -8.12 -19.49 1.65
CA THR A 123 -9.07 -18.91 0.69
C THR A 123 -10.23 -18.23 1.42
N GLU A 124 -10.71 -18.83 2.51
CA GLU A 124 -11.82 -18.31 3.32
C GLU A 124 -11.42 -16.99 4.00
N GLU A 125 -10.25 -16.95 4.65
CA GLU A 125 -9.72 -15.73 5.29
C GLU A 125 -9.52 -14.61 4.28
N ARG A 126 -9.06 -14.94 3.07
CA ARG A 126 -8.91 -13.97 1.98
C ARG A 126 -10.25 -13.40 1.54
N THR A 127 -11.24 -14.26 1.33
CA THR A 127 -12.59 -13.84 0.94
C THR A 127 -13.23 -12.96 2.00
N LEU A 128 -13.10 -13.34 3.27
CA LEU A 128 -13.58 -12.55 4.40
C LEU A 128 -12.89 -11.18 4.44
N LEU A 129 -11.56 -11.14 4.31
CA LEU A 129 -10.80 -9.88 4.28
C LEU A 129 -11.23 -8.98 3.11
N GLN A 130 -11.40 -9.55 1.92
CA GLN A 130 -11.90 -8.81 0.75
C GLN A 130 -13.31 -8.25 1.00
N HIS A 131 -14.20 -9.06 1.58
CA HIS A 131 -15.55 -8.62 1.92
C HIS A 131 -15.52 -7.43 2.89
N VAL A 132 -14.80 -7.56 4.01
CA VAL A 132 -14.69 -6.50 5.02
C VAL A 132 -14.05 -5.22 4.45
N LEU A 133 -13.00 -5.36 3.64
CA LEU A 133 -12.36 -4.21 2.99
C LEU A 133 -13.27 -3.55 1.94
N SER A 134 -14.12 -4.30 1.25
CA SER A 134 -15.03 -3.74 0.25
C SER A 134 -16.07 -2.79 0.84
N ARG A 135 -16.43 -2.98 2.12
CA ARG A 135 -17.39 -2.12 2.86
C ARG A 135 -16.80 -0.80 3.35
N LEU A 136 -15.47 -0.64 3.28
CA LEU A 136 -14.82 0.61 3.63
C LEU A 136 -14.86 1.60 2.46
N GLY A 137 -15.01 2.88 2.77
CA GLY A 137 -14.77 3.94 1.80
C GLY A 137 -13.32 3.90 1.28
N GLU A 138 -13.07 4.40 0.08
CA GLU A 138 -11.76 4.33 -0.57
C GLU A 138 -10.61 4.89 0.29
N GLU A 139 -10.80 6.05 0.91
CA GLU A 139 -9.78 6.63 1.77
C GLU A 139 -9.60 5.85 3.08
N GLU A 140 -10.70 5.36 3.69
CA GLU A 140 -10.64 4.51 4.88
C GLU A 140 -9.83 3.24 4.59
N ARG A 141 -10.13 2.57 3.49
CA ARG A 141 -9.44 1.37 3.02
C ARG A 141 -7.95 1.64 2.77
N ARG A 142 -7.64 2.72 2.07
CA ARG A 142 -6.26 3.12 1.78
C ARG A 142 -5.46 3.38 3.05
N ILE A 143 -6.03 4.08 4.03
CA ILE A 143 -5.38 4.36 5.32
C ILE A 143 -5.12 3.07 6.09
N VAL A 144 -6.10 2.16 6.16
CA VAL A 144 -5.94 0.87 6.85
C VAL A 144 -4.86 0.02 6.18
N LEU A 145 -4.90 -0.11 4.85
CA LEU A 145 -3.92 -0.90 4.10
C LEU A 145 -2.50 -0.33 4.24
N LEU A 146 -2.33 1.00 4.13
CA LEU A 146 -1.04 1.64 4.34
C LEU A 146 -0.51 1.36 5.75
N HIS A 147 -1.34 1.48 6.77
CA HIS A 147 -0.91 1.21 8.13
C HIS A 147 -0.56 -0.27 8.35
N ALA A 148 -1.45 -1.18 7.94
CA ALA A 148 -1.33 -2.61 8.19
C ALA A 148 -0.22 -3.28 7.35
N VAL A 149 -0.08 -2.90 6.07
CA VAL A 149 0.85 -3.55 5.13
C VAL A 149 2.24 -2.94 5.19
N THR A 150 2.34 -1.62 5.37
CA THR A 150 3.63 -0.93 5.28
C THR A 150 4.21 -0.52 6.63
N GLY A 151 3.43 -0.63 7.71
CA GLY A 151 3.84 -0.18 9.04
C GLY A 151 3.98 1.34 9.18
N LEU A 152 3.54 2.13 8.19
CA LEU A 152 3.60 3.59 8.27
C LEU A 152 2.80 4.11 9.46
N LYS A 153 3.37 5.06 10.17
CA LYS A 153 2.67 5.78 11.25
C LYS A 153 1.59 6.70 10.66
N HIS A 154 0.53 6.94 11.38
CA HIS A 154 -0.57 7.80 10.91
C HIS A 154 -0.10 9.19 10.42
N ARG A 155 0.95 9.77 11.04
CA ARG A 155 1.53 11.04 10.59
C ARG A 155 2.22 10.92 9.21
N GLU A 156 2.82 9.77 8.92
CA GLU A 156 3.46 9.51 7.63
C GLU A 156 2.41 9.27 6.54
N ILE A 157 1.32 8.56 6.91
CA ILE A 157 0.15 8.39 6.05
C ILE A 157 -0.53 9.73 5.76
N ALA A 158 -0.64 10.60 6.78
CA ALA A 158 -1.18 11.96 6.62
C ALA A 158 -0.36 12.78 5.62
N ALA A 159 0.96 12.75 5.73
CA ALA A 159 1.86 13.40 4.78
C ALA A 159 1.77 12.77 3.38
N LEU A 160 1.77 11.43 3.28
CA LEU A 160 1.66 10.71 2.01
C LEU A 160 0.36 11.02 1.27
N LEU A 161 -0.78 11.07 1.98
CA LEU A 161 -2.10 11.30 1.38
C LEU A 161 -2.47 12.78 1.27
N GLU A 162 -1.61 13.68 1.80
CA GLU A 162 -1.88 15.14 1.89
C GLU A 162 -3.18 15.45 2.65
N LEU A 163 -3.41 14.68 3.73
CA LEU A 163 -4.57 14.85 4.61
C LEU A 163 -4.12 15.36 5.99
N PRO A 164 -4.95 16.14 6.69
CA PRO A 164 -4.69 16.48 8.08
C PRO A 164 -4.62 15.22 8.95
N LEU A 165 -3.67 15.17 9.89
CA LEU A 165 -3.52 14.02 10.80
C LEU A 165 -4.81 13.68 11.57
N PRO A 166 -5.60 14.64 12.09
CA PRO A 166 -6.89 14.33 12.73
C PRO A 166 -7.86 13.63 11.79
N THR A 167 -7.84 13.97 10.50
CA THR A 167 -8.67 13.32 9.47
C THR A 167 -8.26 11.86 9.28
N VAL A 168 -6.95 11.59 9.18
CA VAL A 168 -6.43 10.22 9.06
C VAL A 168 -6.82 9.40 10.28
N LEU A 169 -6.62 9.92 11.49
CA LEU A 169 -6.98 9.23 12.73
C LEU A 169 -8.48 8.93 12.81
N SER A 170 -9.35 9.90 12.50
CA SER A 170 -10.80 9.70 12.54
C SER A 170 -11.28 8.68 11.51
N LYS A 171 -10.71 8.70 10.29
CA LYS A 171 -11.02 7.70 9.24
C LYS A 171 -10.51 6.31 9.63
N TYR A 172 -9.30 6.20 10.17
CA TYR A 172 -8.75 4.94 10.65
C TYR A 172 -9.63 4.32 11.75
N HIS A 173 -9.97 5.08 12.78
CA HIS A 173 -10.81 4.58 13.88
C HIS A 173 -12.22 4.19 13.40
N ARG A 174 -12.78 4.92 12.43
CA ARG A 174 -14.07 4.57 11.83
C ARG A 174 -13.97 3.27 11.04
N ALA A 175 -12.91 3.11 10.24
CA ALA A 175 -12.67 1.90 9.48
C ALA A 175 -12.52 0.68 10.39
N ILE A 176 -11.70 0.75 11.43
CA ILE A 176 -11.51 -0.35 12.40
C ILE A 176 -12.83 -0.71 13.09
N ARG A 177 -13.67 0.27 13.42
CA ARG A 177 -14.98 0.01 14.02
C ARG A 177 -15.92 -0.71 13.06
N LYS A 178 -15.96 -0.31 11.78
CA LYS A 178 -16.74 -1.00 10.75
C LYS A 178 -16.27 -2.45 10.57
N MET A 179 -14.96 -2.65 10.39
CA MET A 179 -14.36 -3.98 10.22
C MET A 179 -14.69 -4.90 11.41
N ARG A 180 -14.62 -4.38 12.64
CA ARG A 180 -14.95 -5.15 13.84
C ARG A 180 -16.43 -5.55 13.87
N ALA A 181 -17.34 -4.61 13.56
CA ALA A 181 -18.77 -4.88 13.53
C ALA A 181 -19.14 -5.94 12.49
N ASP A 182 -18.51 -5.92 11.32
CA ASP A 182 -18.72 -6.92 10.27
C ASP A 182 -18.22 -8.30 10.71
N LEU A 183 -17.04 -8.41 11.33
CA LEU A 183 -16.48 -9.67 11.84
C LEU A 183 -17.28 -10.25 13.03
N GLU A 184 -17.87 -9.39 13.87
CA GLU A 184 -18.73 -9.83 15.00
C GLU A 184 -20.12 -10.24 14.49
N GLY A 185 -20.64 -9.61 13.43
CA GLY A 185 -21.92 -9.92 12.81
C GLY A 185 -21.93 -11.26 12.08
N ASP A 186 -20.85 -11.61 11.36
CA ASP A 186 -20.72 -12.91 10.68
C ASP A 186 -20.64 -14.08 11.68
N ASN A 187 -20.02 -13.89 12.85
CA ASN A 187 -19.98 -14.92 13.90
C ASN A 187 -21.35 -15.18 14.59
N ALA A 188 -22.33 -14.30 14.37
CA ALA A 188 -23.69 -14.48 14.94
C ALA A 188 -24.63 -15.29 14.04
N HIS A 189 -24.27 -15.53 12.77
CA HIS A 189 -25.07 -16.30 11.81
C HIS A 189 -24.67 -17.78 11.71
N ASP A 190 -23.60 -18.19 12.38
CA ASP A 190 -23.06 -19.56 12.33
C ASP A 190 -23.34 -20.37 13.62
N LYS A 191 -24.48 -20.04 14.31
CA LYS A 191 -24.99 -20.81 15.46
C LYS A 191 -26.40 -21.31 15.26
#